data_73bf720ea31c0bbce80f4f7614063fca
#
_entry.id   73bf720ea31c0bbce80f4f7614063fca
#
_cell.length_a   1.000
_cell.length_b   1.000
_cell.length_c   1.000
_cell.angle_alpha   90.00
_cell.angle_beta   90.00
_cell.angle_gamma   90.00
#
_symmetry.space_group_name_H-M   'P 1'
#
loop_
_entity.id
_entity.type
_entity.pdbx_description
1 polymer ?
#
loop_
_entity_poly.entity_id
_entity_poly.type
_entity_poly.pdbx_seq_one_letter_code
_entity_poly.pdbx_strand_id
1 'polypeptide(L)'
;PIRIAQAERCDETFQGNWRPLRKGVSLPEIGVNDCRYSMYRSVVKLSKKEVEEYGTLVCEMFTADPLYVQVNGKIAKRASTDELDNTFVIDGLLHEGSNEIVSIYENRGHAHGYRPMEELSGMKSAGLGKKQSAILPIEKWEVKKVENNVKDIKSLLSNNEGWETIMLDQSTIANLATLQIAGLEKPEWPAAWVLQGKEGTAIYRTSIDMTRQMLTEGQTMIEFACVDDAGTLFVNGKEVASHDAWDKPFVANMKDFLHEGENKVAIVVRNSSGAGGLLKGIRLFSELKILKPLKWEVALDLGGVTQGYCGGKTAGSDNWKVVTLKTDGTLHRKGNNIQPKGKQDALLTWYKVTFDLPKTEKECWIPWRTIINASG
;
A
#
# COMPACT_ATOMS: atom_id res chain seq x y z
N PRO A 1 24.32 0.62 27.31
CA PRO A 1 23.20 0.11 26.49
C PRO A 1 22.76 -1.26 27.02
N ILE A 2 21.46 -1.40 27.29
CA ILE A 2 20.86 -2.67 27.71
C ILE A 2 20.72 -3.54 26.45
N ARG A 3 21.29 -4.75 26.47
CA ARG A 3 21.10 -5.71 25.38
C ARG A 3 19.87 -6.55 25.66
N ILE A 4 18.90 -6.47 24.77
CA ILE A 4 17.71 -7.31 24.81
C ILE A 4 17.92 -8.47 23.83
N ALA A 5 18.22 -9.64 24.34
CA ALA A 5 18.50 -10.84 23.54
C ALA A 5 17.29 -11.77 23.42
N GLN A 6 16.34 -11.66 24.32
CA GLN A 6 15.15 -12.49 24.37
C GLN A 6 13.91 -11.65 24.61
N ALA A 7 12.78 -12.08 24.07
CA ALA A 7 11.44 -11.54 24.32
C ALA A 7 10.44 -12.69 24.40
N GLU A 8 9.30 -12.43 25.00
CA GLU A 8 8.13 -13.29 24.86
C GLU A 8 7.29 -12.79 23.69
N ARG A 9 6.79 -13.69 22.86
CA ARG A 9 5.97 -13.42 21.68
C ARG A 9 4.59 -14.01 21.84
N CYS A 10 3.56 -13.26 21.45
CA CYS A 10 2.19 -13.72 21.31
C CYS A 10 1.56 -13.13 20.05
N ASP A 11 0.93 -13.96 19.24
CA ASP A 11 0.23 -13.49 18.05
C ASP A 11 -1.11 -12.85 18.41
N GLU A 12 -1.53 -11.84 17.62
CA GLU A 12 -2.82 -11.17 17.80
C GLU A 12 -3.97 -12.16 17.57
N THR A 13 -4.93 -12.16 18.48
CA THR A 13 -6.07 -13.10 18.44
C THR A 13 -7.31 -12.52 17.76
N PHE A 14 -7.30 -11.26 17.38
CA PHE A 14 -8.43 -10.53 16.81
C PHE A 14 -9.72 -10.60 17.68
N GLN A 15 -9.54 -10.68 18.98
CA GLN A 15 -10.64 -10.64 19.94
C GLN A 15 -10.89 -9.20 20.36
N GLY A 16 -12.04 -8.66 20.03
CA GLY A 16 -12.38 -7.27 20.34
C GLY A 16 -13.87 -7.06 20.59
N ASN A 17 -14.23 -5.89 21.06
CA ASN A 17 -15.61 -5.43 21.20
C ASN A 17 -16.13 -5.00 19.82
N TRP A 18 -16.61 -5.96 19.04
CA TRP A 18 -17.08 -5.75 17.67
C TRP A 18 -18.37 -4.94 17.63
N ARG A 19 -18.40 -3.92 16.77
CA ARG A 19 -19.57 -3.08 16.51
C ARG A 19 -19.89 -3.11 15.02
N PRO A 20 -21.17 -3.23 14.62
CA PRO A 20 -21.53 -3.12 13.22
C PRO A 20 -21.09 -1.79 12.61
N LEU A 21 -20.44 -1.85 11.45
CA LEU A 21 -20.03 -0.68 10.70
C LEU A 21 -21.00 -0.42 9.55
N ARG A 22 -21.56 0.77 9.48
CA ARG A 22 -22.38 1.18 8.34
C ARG A 22 -21.46 1.60 7.19
N LYS A 23 -21.85 1.22 5.96
CA LYS A 23 -21.14 1.64 4.76
C LYS A 23 -21.05 3.17 4.69
N GLY A 24 -19.87 3.70 4.39
CA GLY A 24 -19.63 5.13 4.22
C GLY A 24 -19.56 5.93 5.51
N VAL A 25 -19.47 5.28 6.67
CA VAL A 25 -19.28 5.94 7.98
C VAL A 25 -17.81 5.87 8.37
N SER A 26 -17.21 7.01 8.61
CA SER A 26 -15.81 7.14 9.02
C SER A 26 -15.61 6.90 10.52
N LEU A 27 -14.36 6.66 10.93
CA LEU A 27 -14.02 6.47 12.34
C LEU A 27 -14.36 7.71 13.21
N PRO A 28 -14.08 8.95 12.80
CA PRO A 28 -14.50 10.14 13.55
C PRO A 28 -16.02 10.22 13.78
N GLU A 29 -16.84 9.82 12.81
CA GLU A 29 -18.31 9.83 12.95
C GLU A 29 -18.83 8.85 14.00
N ILE A 30 -18.05 7.85 14.38
CA ILE A 30 -18.36 6.92 15.48
C ILE A 30 -17.57 7.25 16.76
N GLY A 31 -16.98 8.45 16.83
CA GLY A 31 -16.33 8.97 18.02
C GLY A 31 -14.86 8.56 18.18
N VAL A 32 -14.19 8.14 17.11
CA VAL A 32 -12.79 7.70 17.13
C VAL A 32 -11.91 8.72 16.42
N ASN A 33 -11.32 9.62 17.18
CA ASN A 33 -10.53 10.72 16.64
C ASN A 33 -9.00 10.51 16.75
N ASP A 34 -8.56 9.61 17.62
CA ASP A 34 -7.15 9.44 17.98
C ASP A 34 -6.62 8.00 17.90
N CYS A 35 -7.44 7.07 17.38
CA CYS A 35 -7.05 5.67 17.27
C CYS A 35 -6.03 5.48 16.16
N ARG A 36 -4.82 5.02 16.52
CA ARG A 36 -3.79 4.67 15.54
C ARG A 36 -4.10 3.36 14.81
N TYR A 37 -4.66 2.40 15.51
CA TYR A 37 -5.02 1.09 14.97
C TYR A 37 -6.46 0.76 15.30
N SER A 38 -7.17 0.25 14.32
CA SER A 38 -8.48 -0.37 14.50
C SER A 38 -8.55 -1.69 13.73
N MET A 39 -9.45 -2.56 14.16
CA MET A 39 -9.68 -3.84 13.50
C MET A 39 -11.02 -3.83 12.79
N TYR A 40 -11.09 -4.48 11.64
CA TYR A 40 -12.32 -4.73 10.90
C TYR A 40 -12.53 -6.23 10.74
N ARG A 41 -13.76 -6.67 10.82
CA ARG A 41 -14.14 -8.06 10.60
C ARG A 41 -15.34 -8.17 9.68
N SER A 42 -15.33 -9.15 8.80
CA SER A 42 -16.48 -9.56 8.01
C SER A 42 -16.58 -11.08 7.99
N VAL A 43 -17.79 -11.60 8.13
CA VAL A 43 -18.07 -13.01 7.93
C VAL A 43 -19.02 -13.13 6.75
N VAL A 44 -18.62 -13.88 5.72
CA VAL A 44 -19.38 -14.06 4.49
C VAL A 44 -19.55 -15.54 4.18
N LYS A 45 -20.76 -15.93 3.81
CA LYS A 45 -21.05 -17.28 3.35
C LYS A 45 -21.01 -17.32 1.83
N LEU A 46 -20.22 -18.23 1.27
CA LEU A 46 -20.02 -18.41 -0.17
C LEU A 46 -20.45 -19.79 -0.63
N SER A 47 -21.06 -19.87 -1.81
CA SER A 47 -21.28 -21.08 -2.56
C SER A 47 -20.00 -21.47 -3.34
N LYS A 48 -19.92 -22.72 -3.80
CA LYS A 48 -18.83 -23.20 -4.64
C LYS A 48 -18.62 -22.32 -5.87
N LYS A 49 -19.69 -21.91 -6.56
CA LYS A 49 -19.62 -21.01 -7.72
C LYS A 49 -19.01 -19.66 -7.38
N GLU A 50 -19.37 -19.08 -6.24
CA GLU A 50 -18.80 -17.80 -5.79
C GLU A 50 -17.31 -17.92 -5.43
N VAL A 51 -16.88 -19.04 -4.85
CA VAL A 51 -15.44 -19.30 -4.61
C VAL A 51 -14.66 -19.41 -5.92
N GLU A 52 -15.26 -19.97 -6.96
CA GLU A 52 -14.65 -20.04 -8.28
C GLU A 52 -14.58 -18.67 -8.97
N GLU A 53 -15.53 -17.77 -8.69
CA GLU A 53 -15.64 -16.44 -9.30
C GLU A 53 -14.79 -15.38 -8.60
N TYR A 54 -14.79 -15.37 -7.24
CA TYR A 54 -14.12 -14.32 -6.47
C TYR A 54 -12.65 -14.64 -6.18
N GLY A 55 -11.81 -13.64 -6.26
CA GLY A 55 -10.37 -13.79 -6.02
C GLY A 55 -9.70 -12.53 -5.53
N THR A 56 -10.44 -11.41 -5.42
CA THR A 56 -9.92 -10.16 -4.86
C THR A 56 -10.81 -9.63 -3.74
N LEU A 57 -10.18 -8.97 -2.78
CA LEU A 57 -10.83 -8.09 -1.81
C LEU A 57 -10.47 -6.65 -2.17
N VAL A 58 -11.47 -5.86 -2.53
CA VAL A 58 -11.32 -4.45 -2.89
C VAL A 58 -11.81 -3.61 -1.71
N CYS A 59 -10.94 -2.77 -1.16
CA CYS A 59 -11.25 -1.90 -0.03
C CYS A 59 -11.13 -0.44 -0.46
N GLU A 60 -12.21 0.31 -0.33
CA GLU A 60 -12.23 1.76 -0.51
C GLU A 60 -11.99 2.41 0.84
N MET A 61 -11.00 3.27 0.91
CA MET A 61 -10.64 3.98 2.14
C MET A 61 -11.08 5.44 2.04
N PHE A 62 -11.33 6.09 3.17
CA PHE A 62 -11.54 7.54 3.21
C PHE A 62 -10.26 8.31 2.93
N THR A 63 -9.13 7.75 3.38
CA THR A 63 -7.79 8.32 3.25
C THR A 63 -6.82 7.26 2.79
N ALA A 64 -5.67 7.69 2.25
CA ALA A 64 -4.62 6.80 1.78
C ALA A 64 -3.82 6.20 2.97
N ASP A 65 -4.51 5.45 3.82
CA ASP A 65 -3.92 4.74 4.94
C ASP A 65 -3.86 3.23 4.68
N PRO A 66 -2.86 2.52 5.19
CA PRO A 66 -2.69 1.10 4.91
C PRO A 66 -3.67 0.23 5.70
N LEU A 67 -4.13 -0.80 5.04
CA LEU A 67 -4.92 -1.90 5.60
C LEU A 67 -4.15 -3.21 5.44
N TYR A 68 -4.13 -4.06 6.45
CA TYR A 68 -3.50 -5.38 6.42
C TYR A 68 -4.57 -6.44 6.64
N VAL A 69 -4.60 -7.47 5.80
CA VAL A 69 -5.74 -8.40 5.72
C VAL A 69 -5.32 -9.85 5.93
N GLN A 70 -6.18 -10.58 6.63
CA GLN A 70 -6.13 -12.02 6.79
C GLN A 70 -7.49 -12.62 6.41
N VAL A 71 -7.46 -13.72 5.68
CA VAL A 71 -8.66 -14.47 5.28
C VAL A 71 -8.53 -15.89 5.81
N ASN A 72 -9.49 -16.34 6.59
CA ASN A 72 -9.51 -17.68 7.18
C ASN A 72 -8.18 -18.05 7.88
N GLY A 73 -7.60 -17.09 8.63
CA GLY A 73 -6.34 -17.27 9.34
C GLY A 73 -5.08 -17.17 8.48
N LYS A 74 -5.18 -16.90 7.17
CA LYS A 74 -4.04 -16.75 6.26
C LYS A 74 -3.89 -15.31 5.79
N ILE A 75 -2.66 -14.79 5.79
CA ILE A 75 -2.36 -13.43 5.34
C ILE A 75 -2.65 -13.33 3.84
N ALA A 76 -3.45 -12.33 3.46
CA ALA A 76 -3.73 -12.00 2.08
C ALA A 76 -2.61 -11.11 1.53
N LYS A 77 -2.17 -11.40 0.31
CA LYS A 77 -1.19 -10.58 -0.39
C LYS A 77 -1.87 -9.34 -0.95
N ARG A 78 -1.19 -8.21 -0.81
CA ARG A 78 -1.59 -6.98 -1.48
C ARG A 78 -1.43 -7.16 -3.00
N ALA A 79 -2.34 -6.58 -3.76
CA ALA A 79 -2.30 -6.69 -5.22
C ALA A 79 -1.12 -5.91 -5.85
N SER A 80 -0.58 -4.94 -5.14
CA SER A 80 0.63 -4.20 -5.54
C SER A 80 1.64 -4.13 -4.40
N THR A 81 2.83 -3.62 -4.70
CA THR A 81 3.87 -3.34 -3.70
C THR A 81 3.65 -2.02 -2.97
N ASP A 82 2.72 -1.17 -3.43
CA ASP A 82 2.34 0.05 -2.73
C ASP A 82 1.53 -0.32 -1.49
N GLU A 83 2.03 0.04 -0.32
CA GLU A 83 1.36 -0.22 0.95
C GLU A 83 0.02 0.52 1.12
N LEU A 84 -0.23 1.53 0.29
CA LEU A 84 -1.48 2.29 0.28
C LEU A 84 -2.52 1.72 -0.70
N ASP A 85 -2.15 0.75 -1.53
CA ASP A 85 -3.12 0.00 -2.33
C ASP A 85 -3.84 -1.02 -1.46
N ASN A 86 -5.10 -0.76 -1.18
CA ASN A 86 -5.94 -1.60 -0.34
C ASN A 86 -6.76 -2.61 -1.14
N THR A 87 -6.14 -3.16 -2.18
CA THR A 87 -6.63 -4.32 -2.92
C THR A 87 -5.80 -5.56 -2.59
N PHE A 88 -6.46 -6.67 -2.31
CA PHE A 88 -5.80 -7.89 -1.87
C PHE A 88 -6.17 -9.06 -2.77
N VAL A 89 -5.18 -9.89 -3.10
CA VAL A 89 -5.38 -11.18 -3.77
C VAL A 89 -5.77 -12.20 -2.71
N ILE A 90 -6.98 -12.74 -2.83
CA ILE A 90 -7.54 -13.71 -1.89
C ILE A 90 -7.90 -15.02 -2.57
N ASP A 91 -7.51 -15.19 -3.83
CA ASP A 91 -7.66 -16.45 -4.55
C ASP A 91 -6.94 -17.58 -3.81
N GLY A 92 -7.60 -18.71 -3.67
CA GLY A 92 -7.10 -19.84 -2.88
C GLY A 92 -7.18 -19.68 -1.35
N LEU A 93 -7.66 -18.54 -0.84
CA LEU A 93 -7.91 -18.34 0.59
C LEU A 93 -9.39 -18.53 0.97
N LEU A 94 -10.28 -18.43 -0.03
CA LEU A 94 -11.73 -18.65 0.14
C LEU A 94 -12.08 -20.12 0.02
N HIS A 95 -13.15 -20.53 0.72
CA HIS A 95 -13.74 -21.87 0.60
C HIS A 95 -15.28 -21.80 0.62
N GLU A 96 -15.93 -22.86 0.19
CA GLU A 96 -17.38 -22.99 0.30
C GLU A 96 -17.80 -22.95 1.77
N GLY A 97 -18.89 -22.26 2.06
CA GLY A 97 -19.37 -22.04 3.42
C GLY A 97 -18.93 -20.70 4.00
N SER A 98 -18.71 -20.66 5.29
CA SER A 98 -18.43 -19.43 6.04
C SER A 98 -16.95 -19.05 5.95
N ASN A 99 -16.67 -17.85 5.50
CA ASN A 99 -15.32 -17.28 5.42
C ASN A 99 -15.22 -16.07 6.34
N GLU A 100 -14.16 -16.01 7.12
CA GLU A 100 -13.85 -14.87 7.98
C GLU A 100 -12.72 -14.04 7.36
N ILE A 101 -12.96 -12.73 7.27
CA ILE A 101 -11.99 -11.74 6.81
C ILE A 101 -11.77 -10.77 7.95
N VAL A 102 -10.53 -10.67 8.42
CA VAL A 102 -10.12 -9.70 9.45
C VAL A 102 -9.02 -8.82 8.92
N SER A 103 -8.99 -7.57 9.37
CA SER A 103 -7.97 -6.64 8.96
C SER A 103 -7.58 -5.67 10.06
N ILE A 104 -6.37 -5.15 9.95
CA ILE A 104 -5.85 -4.08 10.80
C ILE A 104 -5.69 -2.85 9.94
N TYR A 105 -6.35 -1.79 10.33
CA TYR A 105 -6.20 -0.46 9.76
C TYR A 105 -5.20 0.35 10.59
N GLU A 106 -4.24 0.97 9.91
CA GLU A 106 -3.28 1.89 10.53
C GLU A 106 -3.59 3.32 10.10
N ASN A 107 -4.13 4.13 11.03
CA ASN A 107 -4.32 5.56 10.79
C ASN A 107 -2.98 6.29 10.87
N ARG A 108 -2.39 6.62 9.74
CA ARG A 108 -1.12 7.35 9.66
C ARG A 108 -1.28 8.86 9.66
N GLY A 109 -2.45 9.35 9.29
CA GLY A 109 -2.71 10.79 9.15
C GLY A 109 -2.45 11.55 10.45
N HIS A 110 -3.04 11.10 11.55
CA HIS A 110 -2.86 11.74 12.86
C HIS A 110 -1.44 11.53 13.43
N ALA A 111 -0.82 10.37 13.18
CA ALA A 111 0.51 10.05 13.68
C ALA A 111 1.61 10.94 13.07
N HIS A 112 1.36 11.54 11.92
CA HIS A 112 2.33 12.36 11.21
C HIS A 112 2.05 13.86 11.31
N GLY A 113 0.94 14.27 11.94
CA GLY A 113 0.60 15.69 12.13
C GLY A 113 0.26 16.46 10.84
N TYR A 114 0.11 15.77 9.71
CA TYR A 114 -0.15 16.40 8.42
C TYR A 114 -1.63 16.60 8.11
N ARG A 115 -2.53 15.98 8.89
CA ARG A 115 -3.97 16.02 8.63
C ARG A 115 -4.71 16.63 9.79
N PRO A 116 -5.73 17.47 9.53
CA PRO A 116 -6.63 17.97 10.57
C PRO A 116 -7.32 16.80 11.28
N MET A 117 -7.59 16.94 12.57
CA MET A 117 -8.32 15.95 13.37
C MET A 117 -9.74 15.67 12.86
N GLU A 118 -10.27 16.55 12.04
CA GLU A 118 -11.60 16.47 11.42
C GLU A 118 -11.63 15.65 10.13
N GLU A 119 -10.44 15.22 9.64
CA GLU A 119 -10.37 14.48 8.38
C GLU A 119 -10.95 13.07 8.54
N LEU A 120 -11.80 12.69 7.59
CA LEU A 120 -12.40 11.36 7.54
C LEU A 120 -11.32 10.28 7.47
N SER A 121 -11.44 9.23 8.27
CA SER A 121 -10.50 8.11 8.31
C SER A 121 -11.21 6.77 8.38
N GLY A 122 -10.49 5.70 8.06
CA GLY A 122 -10.99 4.35 8.10
C GLY A 122 -11.49 3.81 6.76
N MET A 123 -12.14 2.66 6.81
CA MET A 123 -12.65 1.97 5.63
C MET A 123 -14.04 2.48 5.25
N LYS A 124 -14.18 3.00 4.04
CA LYS A 124 -15.44 3.51 3.48
C LYS A 124 -16.36 2.38 3.01
N SER A 125 -15.79 1.44 2.27
CA SER A 125 -16.49 0.23 1.82
C SER A 125 -15.49 -0.86 1.47
N ALA A 126 -15.91 -2.12 1.51
CA ALA A 126 -15.13 -3.20 0.93
C ALA A 126 -16.03 -4.35 0.47
N GLY A 127 -15.52 -5.14 -0.46
CA GLY A 127 -16.25 -6.28 -1.00
C GLY A 127 -15.39 -7.18 -1.87
N LEU A 128 -15.98 -8.32 -2.23
CA LEU A 128 -15.33 -9.29 -3.10
C LEU A 128 -15.42 -8.86 -4.56
N GLY A 129 -14.34 -8.96 -5.26
CA GLY A 129 -14.21 -8.78 -6.70
C GLY A 129 -13.81 -10.07 -7.40
N LYS A 130 -13.85 -10.06 -8.74
CA LYS A 130 -13.43 -11.21 -9.57
C LYS A 130 -11.99 -11.60 -9.28
N LYS A 131 -11.66 -12.86 -9.61
CA LYS A 131 -10.27 -13.26 -9.81
C LYS A 131 -9.65 -12.32 -10.85
N GLN A 132 -8.51 -11.76 -10.51
CA GLN A 132 -7.79 -10.94 -11.45
C GLN A 132 -6.90 -11.78 -12.36
N SER A 133 -6.90 -11.42 -13.63
CA SER A 133 -5.76 -11.66 -14.49
C SER A 133 -4.53 -10.99 -13.86
N ALA A 134 -3.35 -11.56 -14.10
CA ALA A 134 -2.11 -11.09 -13.50
C ALA A 134 -1.96 -9.56 -13.61
N ILE A 135 -1.62 -8.90 -12.51
CA ILE A 135 -1.19 -7.51 -12.52
C ILE A 135 0.18 -7.47 -13.19
N LEU A 136 0.29 -6.68 -14.25
CA LEU A 136 1.52 -6.56 -15.02
C LEU A 136 2.21 -5.23 -14.70
N PRO A 137 3.39 -5.25 -14.08
CA PRO A 137 4.20 -4.04 -13.94
C PRO A 137 4.69 -3.61 -15.33
N ILE A 138 4.68 -2.30 -15.56
CA ILE A 138 5.24 -1.69 -16.77
C ILE A 138 6.48 -0.93 -16.34
N GLU A 139 7.63 -1.61 -16.40
CA GLU A 139 8.87 -1.10 -15.82
C GLU A 139 9.74 -0.33 -16.80
N LYS A 140 9.75 -0.71 -18.09
CA LYS A 140 10.62 -0.09 -19.09
C LYS A 140 9.92 1.07 -19.77
N TRP A 141 10.51 2.24 -19.64
CA TRP A 141 10.03 3.49 -20.24
C TRP A 141 11.17 4.22 -20.93
N GLU A 142 10.82 5.12 -21.84
CA GLU A 142 11.71 6.12 -22.39
C GLU A 142 11.21 7.51 -21.97
N VAL A 143 12.11 8.40 -21.61
CA VAL A 143 11.78 9.75 -21.15
C VAL A 143 12.51 10.79 -21.97
N LYS A 144 11.85 11.93 -22.19
CA LYS A 144 12.42 13.11 -22.84
C LYS A 144 11.90 14.37 -22.19
N LYS A 145 12.80 15.28 -21.81
CA LYS A 145 12.42 16.66 -21.43
C LYS A 145 12.03 17.44 -22.68
N VAL A 146 11.00 18.24 -22.56
CA VAL A 146 10.48 19.06 -23.65
C VAL A 146 10.23 20.49 -23.17
N GLU A 147 10.14 21.44 -24.09
CA GLU A 147 9.75 22.81 -23.77
C GLU A 147 8.28 22.85 -23.31
N ASN A 148 7.96 23.83 -22.45
CA ASN A 148 6.69 23.90 -21.70
C ASN A 148 5.40 23.98 -22.54
N ASN A 149 5.50 24.14 -23.87
CA ASN A 149 4.35 24.24 -24.78
C ASN A 149 4.40 23.16 -25.88
N VAL A 150 4.16 21.92 -25.50
CA VAL A 150 4.03 20.83 -26.46
C VAL A 150 2.73 20.98 -27.24
N LYS A 151 2.82 21.51 -28.47
CA LYS A 151 1.63 21.68 -29.35
C LYS A 151 1.31 20.43 -30.17
N ASP A 152 2.28 19.56 -30.44
CA ASP A 152 2.10 18.37 -31.26
C ASP A 152 2.79 17.15 -30.64
N ILE A 153 2.04 16.48 -29.77
CA ILE A 153 2.49 15.25 -29.12
C ILE A 153 2.73 14.11 -30.13
N LYS A 154 1.92 14.02 -31.19
CA LYS A 154 2.06 12.94 -32.17
C LYS A 154 3.41 13.00 -32.89
N SER A 155 3.83 14.19 -33.27
CA SER A 155 5.14 14.40 -33.90
C SER A 155 6.28 14.03 -32.94
N LEU A 156 6.18 14.44 -31.67
CA LEU A 156 7.18 14.10 -30.66
C LEU A 156 7.28 12.62 -30.37
N LEU A 157 6.15 11.92 -30.33
CA LEU A 157 6.11 10.45 -30.10
C LEU A 157 6.66 9.67 -31.28
N SER A 158 6.59 10.24 -32.49
CA SER A 158 7.08 9.62 -33.73
C SER A 158 8.58 9.83 -33.93
N ASN A 159 9.18 10.82 -33.27
CA ASN A 159 10.63 11.09 -33.31
C ASN A 159 11.36 10.16 -32.34
N ASN A 160 12.41 9.49 -32.81
CA ASN A 160 13.21 8.57 -32.00
C ASN A 160 14.48 9.22 -31.41
N GLU A 161 14.73 10.48 -31.65
CA GLU A 161 15.91 11.16 -31.16
C GLU A 161 15.72 11.78 -29.76
N GLY A 162 16.74 11.68 -28.92
CA GLY A 162 16.82 12.35 -27.61
C GLY A 162 15.96 11.70 -26.53
N TRP A 163 15.62 10.43 -26.67
CA TRP A 163 14.97 9.64 -25.63
C TRP A 163 15.99 8.89 -24.78
N GLU A 164 15.78 8.89 -23.48
CA GLU A 164 16.58 8.17 -22.49
C GLU A 164 15.76 7.00 -21.95
N THR A 165 16.33 5.79 -21.98
CA THR A 165 15.68 4.60 -21.39
C THR A 165 15.82 4.63 -19.88
N ILE A 166 14.70 4.43 -19.17
CA ILE A 166 14.63 4.34 -17.72
C ILE A 166 13.89 3.07 -17.29
N MET A 167 14.23 2.57 -16.09
CA MET A 167 13.52 1.50 -15.44
C MET A 167 12.79 2.05 -14.22
N LEU A 168 11.49 1.78 -14.13
CA LEU A 168 10.64 2.14 -13.00
C LEU A 168 10.46 0.92 -12.11
N ASP A 169 11.46 0.63 -11.28
CA ASP A 169 11.39 -0.43 -10.28
C ASP A 169 10.63 0.07 -9.05
N GLN A 170 9.62 -0.68 -8.64
CA GLN A 170 8.81 -0.37 -7.46
C GLN A 170 9.61 -0.39 -6.15
N SER A 171 10.73 -1.12 -6.09
CA SER A 171 11.55 -1.24 -4.89
C SER A 171 12.43 -0.01 -4.61
N THR A 172 12.80 0.74 -5.63
CA THR A 172 13.78 1.84 -5.53
C THR A 172 13.18 3.07 -4.81
N ILE A 173 11.88 3.25 -4.88
CA ILE A 173 11.19 4.49 -4.47
C ILE A 173 10.83 4.50 -2.98
N ALA A 174 10.51 3.35 -2.41
CA ALA A 174 10.24 3.23 -0.97
C ALA A 174 11.45 3.63 -0.09
N ASN A 175 12.66 3.49 -0.62
CA ASN A 175 13.89 3.84 0.09
C ASN A 175 14.21 5.34 0.07
N LEU A 176 13.72 6.10 -0.91
CA LEU A 176 14.05 7.53 -1.06
C LEU A 176 13.32 8.44 -0.07
N ALA A 177 12.05 8.18 0.21
CA ALA A 177 11.33 8.89 1.26
C ALA A 177 11.98 8.71 2.64
N THR A 178 12.52 7.51 2.89
CA THR A 178 13.26 7.19 4.13
C THR A 178 14.60 7.91 4.19
N LEU A 179 15.26 8.13 3.05
CA LEU A 179 16.56 8.82 2.96
C LEU A 179 16.44 10.34 3.13
N GLN A 180 15.37 10.96 2.63
CA GLN A 180 15.10 12.39 2.84
C GLN A 180 14.89 12.75 4.31
N ILE A 181 14.21 11.89 5.07
CA ILE A 181 13.96 12.08 6.51
C ILE A 181 15.25 11.92 7.32
N ALA A 182 16.26 11.22 6.81
CA ALA A 182 17.47 10.87 7.55
C ALA A 182 18.60 11.92 7.43
N GLY A 183 18.44 13.00 6.66
CA GLY A 183 19.47 14.06 6.49
C GLY A 183 20.78 13.53 5.88
N LEU A 184 20.73 12.48 5.09
CA LEU A 184 21.87 11.98 4.34
C LEU A 184 22.15 12.84 3.11
N GLU A 185 23.40 12.91 2.70
CA GLU A 185 23.85 13.61 1.49
C GLU A 185 22.90 13.29 0.32
N LYS A 186 22.67 14.30 -0.55
CA LYS A 186 21.71 14.25 -1.65
C LYS A 186 21.75 12.89 -2.33
N PRO A 187 20.70 12.05 -2.18
CA PRO A 187 20.66 10.79 -2.93
C PRO A 187 20.68 11.13 -4.42
N GLU A 188 21.33 10.30 -5.22
CA GLU A 188 21.12 10.36 -6.66
C GLU A 188 19.63 10.06 -6.89
N TRP A 189 18.95 11.04 -7.46
CA TRP A 189 17.53 10.89 -7.74
C TRP A 189 17.34 9.86 -8.85
N PRO A 190 16.29 9.04 -8.83
CA PRO A 190 16.01 8.14 -9.92
C PRO A 190 15.91 8.88 -11.26
N ALA A 191 16.38 8.25 -12.34
CA ALA A 191 16.29 8.82 -13.69
C ALA A 191 14.86 9.19 -14.11
N ALA A 192 13.86 8.52 -13.52
CA ALA A 192 12.44 8.83 -13.72
C ALA A 192 12.02 10.21 -13.19
N TRP A 193 12.78 10.78 -12.27
CA TRP A 193 12.50 12.09 -11.67
C TRP A 193 13.22 13.21 -12.43
N VAL A 194 13.02 13.26 -13.73
CA VAL A 194 13.79 14.16 -14.62
C VAL A 194 13.53 15.64 -14.43
N LEU A 195 12.45 16.03 -13.72
CA LEU A 195 12.04 17.42 -13.51
C LEU A 195 12.38 17.97 -12.12
N GLN A 196 13.25 17.30 -11.38
CA GLN A 196 13.59 17.64 -9.99
C GLN A 196 13.87 19.12 -9.75
N GLY A 197 13.12 19.71 -8.81
CA GLY A 197 13.31 21.07 -8.33
C GLY A 197 13.17 22.13 -9.41
N LYS A 198 12.67 21.78 -10.59
CA LYS A 198 12.56 22.68 -11.74
C LYS A 198 11.16 22.63 -12.32
N GLU A 199 10.61 23.78 -12.59
CA GLU A 199 9.47 23.89 -13.47
C GLU A 199 9.83 23.33 -14.85
N GLY A 200 8.91 22.53 -15.43
CA GLY A 200 9.15 21.94 -16.74
C GLY A 200 8.16 20.87 -17.14
N THR A 201 8.40 20.32 -18.32
CA THR A 201 7.59 19.25 -18.90
C THR A 201 8.49 18.11 -19.36
N ALA A 202 8.06 16.88 -19.09
CA ALA A 202 8.68 15.67 -19.62
C ALA A 202 7.63 14.75 -20.23
N ILE A 203 8.01 14.01 -21.25
CA ILE A 203 7.18 12.98 -21.86
C ILE A 203 7.83 11.64 -21.54
N TYR A 204 7.04 10.72 -21.04
CA TYR A 204 7.39 9.31 -20.86
C TYR A 204 6.62 8.48 -21.88
N ARG A 205 7.27 7.53 -22.53
CA ARG A 205 6.61 6.62 -23.47
C ARG A 205 7.04 5.18 -23.25
N THR A 206 6.14 4.26 -23.58
CA THR A 206 6.40 2.82 -23.64
C THR A 206 5.49 2.17 -24.70
N SER A 207 5.74 0.90 -24.99
CA SER A 207 4.84 0.06 -25.76
C SER A 207 4.33 -1.08 -24.89
N ILE A 208 3.04 -1.38 -25.02
CA ILE A 208 2.37 -2.51 -24.37
C ILE A 208 1.84 -3.44 -25.44
N ASP A 209 2.24 -4.70 -25.41
CA ASP A 209 1.70 -5.73 -26.31
C ASP A 209 0.47 -6.38 -25.67
N MET A 210 -0.71 -6.08 -26.22
CA MET A 210 -2.00 -6.55 -25.71
C MET A 210 -2.45 -7.80 -26.44
N THR A 211 -2.57 -8.90 -25.71
CA THR A 211 -3.17 -10.11 -26.26
C THR A 211 -4.70 -10.01 -26.31
N ARG A 212 -5.33 -10.79 -27.18
CA ARG A 212 -6.78 -10.92 -27.24
C ARG A 212 -7.36 -11.37 -25.88
N GLN A 213 -6.66 -12.23 -25.15
CA GLN A 213 -7.06 -12.68 -23.82
C GLN A 213 -7.10 -11.50 -22.84
N MET A 214 -6.05 -10.69 -22.78
CA MET A 214 -5.98 -9.52 -21.90
C MET A 214 -7.14 -8.55 -22.14
N LEU A 215 -7.45 -8.28 -23.42
CA LEU A 215 -8.59 -7.42 -23.78
C LEU A 215 -9.93 -8.04 -23.35
N THR A 216 -10.10 -9.35 -23.56
CA THR A 216 -11.33 -10.07 -23.20
C THR A 216 -11.52 -10.14 -21.68
N GLU A 217 -10.44 -10.28 -20.93
CA GLU A 217 -10.43 -10.28 -19.46
C GLU A 217 -10.54 -8.87 -18.87
N GLY A 218 -10.58 -7.84 -19.71
CA GLY A 218 -10.73 -6.45 -19.28
C GLY A 218 -9.48 -5.86 -18.63
N GLN A 219 -8.29 -6.36 -18.99
CA GLN A 219 -7.01 -5.84 -18.52
C GLN A 219 -6.66 -4.53 -19.22
N THR A 220 -7.45 -3.50 -18.96
CA THR A 220 -7.43 -2.21 -19.66
C THR A 220 -7.20 -1.01 -18.76
N MET A 221 -7.04 -1.24 -17.46
CA MET A 221 -6.75 -0.18 -16.49
C MET A 221 -5.25 0.02 -16.38
N ILE A 222 -4.81 1.27 -16.43
CA ILE A 222 -3.44 1.65 -16.10
C ILE A 222 -3.45 2.51 -14.83
N GLU A 223 -2.48 2.28 -13.95
CA GLU A 223 -2.24 3.10 -12.79
C GLU A 223 -0.80 3.57 -12.78
N PHE A 224 -0.64 4.86 -12.62
CA PHE A 224 0.60 5.52 -12.22
C PHE A 224 0.47 5.81 -10.73
N ALA A 225 1.24 5.13 -9.90
CA ALA A 225 1.07 5.23 -8.45
C ALA A 225 1.42 6.63 -7.90
N CYS A 226 2.22 7.42 -8.63
CA CYS A 226 2.41 8.85 -8.37
C CYS A 226 2.91 9.57 -9.61
N VAL A 227 2.22 10.66 -9.97
CA VAL A 227 2.62 11.59 -11.04
C VAL A 227 2.74 12.98 -10.42
N ASP A 228 3.91 13.58 -10.46
CA ASP A 228 4.19 14.84 -9.78
C ASP A 228 4.56 15.95 -10.79
N ASP A 229 3.80 17.06 -10.90
CA ASP A 229 2.51 17.42 -10.24
C ASP A 229 1.30 16.92 -11.04
N ALA A 230 1.31 17.09 -12.37
CA ALA A 230 0.17 16.81 -13.25
C ALA A 230 0.57 15.93 -14.43
N GLY A 231 -0.34 15.07 -14.86
CA GLY A 231 -0.13 14.18 -15.98
C GLY A 231 -1.27 14.16 -16.98
N THR A 232 -0.96 13.98 -18.26
CA THR A 232 -1.93 13.71 -19.32
C THR A 232 -1.53 12.44 -20.07
N LEU A 233 -2.40 11.42 -20.03
CA LEU A 233 -2.18 10.11 -20.64
C LEU A 233 -2.66 10.08 -22.09
N PHE A 234 -1.83 9.50 -22.96
CA PHE A 234 -2.13 9.25 -24.35
C PHE A 234 -1.95 7.77 -24.68
N VAL A 235 -2.86 7.20 -25.44
CA VAL A 235 -2.75 5.84 -26.00
C VAL A 235 -2.96 5.92 -27.51
N ASN A 236 -2.01 5.37 -28.26
CA ASN A 236 -2.02 5.39 -29.73
C ASN A 236 -2.22 6.82 -30.29
N GLY A 237 -1.62 7.82 -29.61
CA GLY A 237 -1.67 9.23 -29.98
C GLY A 237 -3.01 9.94 -29.70
N LYS A 238 -3.93 9.30 -28.98
CA LYS A 238 -5.18 9.91 -28.51
C LYS A 238 -5.11 10.17 -27.01
N GLU A 239 -5.59 11.31 -26.58
CA GLU A 239 -5.73 11.65 -25.17
C GLU A 239 -6.79 10.76 -24.52
N VAL A 240 -6.46 10.18 -23.37
CA VAL A 240 -7.32 9.27 -22.59
C VAL A 240 -7.86 9.97 -21.35
N ALA A 241 -6.97 10.56 -20.56
CA ALA A 241 -7.32 11.21 -19.28
C ALA A 241 -6.21 12.17 -18.83
N SER A 242 -6.57 13.09 -17.94
CA SER A 242 -5.64 13.99 -17.25
C SER A 242 -5.81 13.90 -15.74
N HIS A 243 -4.73 14.21 -15.00
CA HIS A 243 -4.62 14.13 -13.56
C HIS A 243 -3.77 15.28 -13.03
N ASP A 244 -4.17 15.90 -11.91
CA ASP A 244 -3.52 17.07 -11.33
C ASP A 244 -3.30 16.97 -9.80
N ALA A 245 -3.22 15.74 -9.27
CA ALA A 245 -3.10 15.49 -7.85
C ALA A 245 -1.86 14.62 -7.56
N TRP A 246 -0.75 15.25 -7.22
CA TRP A 246 0.54 14.60 -6.94
C TRP A 246 0.49 13.56 -5.81
N ASP A 247 -0.44 13.72 -4.87
CA ASP A 247 -0.62 12.88 -3.68
C ASP A 247 -1.56 11.69 -3.88
N LYS A 248 -2.11 11.53 -5.10
CA LYS A 248 -3.04 10.46 -5.43
C LYS A 248 -2.57 9.67 -6.66
N PRO A 249 -2.83 8.36 -6.71
CA PRO A 249 -2.60 7.59 -7.92
C PRO A 249 -3.41 8.13 -9.10
N PHE A 250 -2.79 8.17 -10.27
CA PHE A 250 -3.47 8.43 -11.54
C PHE A 250 -3.93 7.12 -12.14
N VAL A 251 -5.22 6.85 -12.12
CA VAL A 251 -5.84 5.64 -12.67
C VAL A 251 -6.68 6.00 -13.89
N ALA A 252 -6.49 5.30 -15.00
CA ALA A 252 -7.25 5.53 -16.22
C ALA A 252 -7.68 4.21 -16.88
N ASN A 253 -8.85 4.23 -17.54
CA ASN A 253 -9.34 3.12 -18.37
C ASN A 253 -8.99 3.39 -19.84
N MET A 254 -8.17 2.52 -20.40
CA MET A 254 -7.70 2.62 -21.78
C MET A 254 -8.51 1.79 -22.77
N LYS A 255 -9.61 1.14 -22.35
CA LYS A 255 -10.37 0.14 -23.11
C LYS A 255 -10.67 0.57 -24.54
N ASP A 256 -11.17 1.79 -24.73
CA ASP A 256 -11.62 2.30 -26.04
C ASP A 256 -10.45 2.76 -26.94
N PHE A 257 -9.22 2.68 -26.44
CA PHE A 257 -8.01 3.14 -27.12
C PHE A 257 -7.04 1.98 -27.44
N LEU A 258 -7.25 0.80 -26.83
CA LEU A 258 -6.42 -0.37 -27.00
C LEU A 258 -6.91 -1.26 -28.15
N HIS A 259 -5.95 -1.95 -28.79
CA HIS A 259 -6.20 -3.01 -29.76
C HIS A 259 -5.26 -4.20 -29.51
N GLU A 260 -5.54 -5.33 -30.12
CA GLU A 260 -4.64 -6.49 -30.11
C GLU A 260 -3.30 -6.14 -30.78
N GLY A 261 -2.20 -6.58 -30.17
CA GLY A 261 -0.83 -6.26 -30.57
C GLY A 261 -0.26 -5.03 -29.84
N GLU A 262 0.73 -4.41 -30.47
CA GLU A 262 1.49 -3.30 -29.89
C GLU A 262 0.64 -2.02 -29.76
N ASN A 263 0.56 -1.48 -28.55
CA ASN A 263 -0.08 -0.20 -28.25
C ASN A 263 0.97 0.78 -27.69
N LYS A 264 1.04 1.97 -28.25
CA LYS A 264 1.93 3.05 -27.78
C LYS A 264 1.26 3.83 -26.65
N VAL A 265 1.87 3.83 -25.50
CA VAL A 265 1.40 4.56 -24.31
C VAL A 265 2.37 5.68 -24.00
N ALA A 266 1.86 6.87 -23.75
CA ALA A 266 2.68 8.00 -23.34
C ALA A 266 1.96 8.84 -22.29
N ILE A 267 2.74 9.42 -21.39
CA ILE A 267 2.24 10.38 -20.42
C ILE A 267 3.10 11.66 -20.47
N VAL A 268 2.43 12.79 -20.57
CA VAL A 268 3.05 14.12 -20.46
C VAL A 268 2.93 14.56 -19.03
N VAL A 269 4.06 14.73 -18.35
CA VAL A 269 4.14 15.16 -16.96
C VAL A 269 4.59 16.61 -16.90
N ARG A 270 3.89 17.43 -16.14
CA ARG A 270 4.24 18.82 -15.85
C ARG A 270 4.54 18.97 -14.39
N ASN A 271 5.65 19.61 -14.09
CA ASN A 271 6.10 19.93 -12.75
C ASN A 271 6.18 21.45 -12.57
N SER A 272 5.63 21.95 -11.48
CA SER A 272 5.69 23.37 -11.11
C SER A 272 6.82 23.65 -10.10
N SER A 273 7.12 22.68 -9.23
CA SER A 273 8.17 22.78 -8.22
C SER A 273 8.41 21.44 -7.52
N GLY A 274 9.46 21.32 -6.74
CA GLY A 274 9.71 20.13 -5.93
C GLY A 274 10.21 18.92 -6.71
N ALA A 275 9.83 17.73 -6.30
CA ALA A 275 10.07 16.50 -7.06
C ALA A 275 9.20 16.54 -8.32
N GLY A 276 9.68 16.02 -9.44
CA GLY A 276 8.91 16.06 -10.67
C GLY A 276 9.17 14.88 -11.57
N GLY A 277 8.09 14.24 -12.02
CA GLY A 277 8.15 13.08 -12.88
C GLY A 277 7.24 11.94 -12.46
N LEU A 278 7.58 10.72 -12.88
CA LEU A 278 6.94 9.49 -12.42
C LEU A 278 7.67 8.98 -11.18
N LEU A 279 7.03 9.06 -10.01
CA LEU A 279 7.69 8.82 -8.72
C LEU A 279 7.51 7.41 -8.17
N LYS A 280 6.60 6.61 -8.73
CA LYS A 280 6.30 5.25 -8.29
C LYS A 280 6.01 4.34 -9.47
N GLY A 281 5.84 3.04 -9.17
CA GLY A 281 5.59 2.03 -10.17
C GLY A 281 4.31 2.24 -10.99
N ILE A 282 4.29 1.64 -12.17
CA ILE A 282 3.17 1.68 -13.11
C ILE A 282 2.71 0.26 -13.36
N ARG A 283 1.41 0.05 -13.38
CA ARG A 283 0.83 -1.28 -13.57
C ARG A 283 -0.37 -1.27 -14.51
N LEU A 284 -0.51 -2.38 -15.24
CA LEU A 284 -1.69 -2.71 -16.03
C LEU A 284 -2.51 -3.77 -15.30
N PHE A 285 -3.82 -3.58 -15.18
CA PHE A 285 -4.71 -4.48 -14.46
C PHE A 285 -6.13 -4.45 -15.01
N SER A 286 -6.95 -5.43 -14.60
CA SER A 286 -8.38 -5.43 -14.90
C SER A 286 -9.13 -4.51 -13.96
N GLU A 287 -10.21 -3.89 -14.44
CA GLU A 287 -11.04 -3.01 -13.60
C GLU A 287 -11.47 -3.72 -12.32
N LEU A 288 -11.17 -3.09 -11.19
CA LEU A 288 -11.52 -3.58 -9.86
C LEU A 288 -12.95 -3.18 -9.52
N LYS A 289 -13.86 -4.14 -9.54
CA LYS A 289 -15.25 -3.92 -9.15
C LYS A 289 -15.61 -4.74 -7.92
N ILE A 290 -16.24 -4.09 -6.96
CA ILE A 290 -16.92 -4.80 -5.88
C ILE A 290 -18.17 -5.45 -6.45
N LEU A 291 -18.16 -6.77 -6.60
CA LEU A 291 -19.31 -7.57 -7.07
C LEU A 291 -20.20 -7.98 -5.91
N LYS A 292 -19.61 -8.32 -4.77
CA LYS A 292 -20.31 -8.71 -3.56
C LYS A 292 -19.88 -7.79 -2.40
N PRO A 293 -20.66 -6.73 -2.09
CA PRO A 293 -20.40 -5.92 -0.90
C PRO A 293 -20.46 -6.73 0.37
N LEU A 294 -19.53 -6.50 1.27
CA LEU A 294 -19.45 -7.18 2.55
C LEU A 294 -20.03 -6.30 3.68
N LYS A 295 -20.60 -6.96 4.70
CA LYS A 295 -20.97 -6.30 5.96
C LYS A 295 -19.79 -6.40 6.89
N TRP A 296 -19.44 -5.27 7.51
CA TRP A 296 -18.28 -5.16 8.36
C TRP A 296 -18.66 -4.82 9.80
N GLU A 297 -17.82 -5.28 10.70
CA GLU A 297 -17.77 -4.87 12.10
C GLU A 297 -16.43 -4.21 12.36
N VAL A 298 -16.36 -3.28 13.28
CA VAL A 298 -15.15 -2.58 13.71
C VAL A 298 -14.93 -2.77 15.20
N ALA A 299 -13.68 -3.01 15.59
CA ALA A 299 -13.22 -2.94 16.96
C ALA A 299 -12.12 -1.85 17.03
N LEU A 300 -12.25 -0.94 18.00
CA LEU A 300 -11.41 0.26 18.08
C LEU A 300 -10.03 -0.02 18.68
N ASP A 301 -9.93 -1.08 19.48
CA ASP A 301 -8.68 -1.51 20.08
C ASP A 301 -8.26 -2.86 19.50
N LEU A 302 -6.95 -3.05 19.39
CA LEU A 302 -6.37 -4.36 19.11
C LEU A 302 -6.73 -5.33 20.26
N GLY A 303 -6.93 -6.61 19.93
CA GLY A 303 -7.29 -7.63 20.91
C GLY A 303 -6.31 -7.73 22.07
N GLY A 304 -5.01 -7.61 21.82
CA GLY A 304 -4.02 -7.58 22.87
C GLY A 304 -4.15 -6.37 23.82
N VAL A 305 -4.59 -5.20 23.28
CA VAL A 305 -4.89 -4.03 24.14
C VAL A 305 -6.05 -4.34 25.07
N THR A 306 -7.14 -4.88 24.53
CA THR A 306 -8.34 -5.27 25.30
C THR A 306 -8.00 -6.33 26.35
N GLN A 307 -7.05 -7.22 26.08
CA GLN A 307 -6.56 -8.24 27.00
C GLN A 307 -5.55 -7.70 28.03
N GLY A 308 -5.15 -6.42 27.92
CA GLY A 308 -4.26 -5.75 28.87
C GLY A 308 -2.78 -6.01 28.66
N TYR A 309 -2.35 -6.41 27.45
CA TYR A 309 -0.93 -6.65 27.12
C TYR A 309 -0.08 -5.40 27.32
N CYS A 310 -0.60 -4.21 27.02
CA CYS A 310 0.06 -2.92 27.27
C CYS A 310 0.30 -2.64 28.75
N GLY A 311 -0.51 -3.20 29.65
CA GLY A 311 -0.39 -3.07 31.11
C GLY A 311 0.43 -4.18 31.77
N GLY A 312 1.14 -4.98 31.00
CA GLY A 312 1.95 -6.09 31.50
C GLY A 312 1.14 -7.31 31.95
N LYS A 313 -0.18 -7.33 31.74
CA LYS A 313 -0.97 -8.53 31.97
C LYS A 313 -0.63 -9.56 30.91
N THR A 314 -0.12 -10.69 31.29
CA THR A 314 -0.02 -11.87 30.44
C THR A 314 -1.31 -12.64 30.60
N ALA A 315 -2.26 -12.44 29.72
CA ALA A 315 -3.46 -13.25 29.72
C ALA A 315 -3.08 -14.67 29.31
N GLY A 316 -3.26 -15.63 30.23
CA GLY A 316 -3.02 -17.04 29.99
C GLY A 316 -1.58 -17.34 29.55
N SER A 317 -0.76 -17.82 30.43
CA SER A 317 0.68 -18.09 30.22
C SER A 317 1.01 -18.95 29.00
N ASP A 318 0.02 -19.62 28.42
CA ASP A 318 0.21 -20.66 27.40
C ASP A 318 0.43 -20.12 25.97
N ASN A 319 0.07 -18.88 25.71
CA ASN A 319 0.18 -18.28 24.36
C ASN A 319 1.49 -17.48 24.13
N TRP A 320 2.23 -17.20 25.18
CA TRP A 320 3.49 -16.48 25.07
C TRP A 320 4.65 -17.45 24.90
N LYS A 321 5.42 -17.26 23.84
CA LYS A 321 6.59 -18.08 23.52
C LYS A 321 7.84 -17.24 23.60
N VAL A 322 8.86 -17.75 24.28
CA VAL A 322 10.18 -17.11 24.32
C VAL A 322 10.82 -17.18 22.93
N VAL A 323 11.25 -16.04 22.44
CA VAL A 323 11.95 -15.90 21.16
C VAL A 323 13.27 -15.19 21.33
N THR A 324 14.28 -15.63 20.59
CA THR A 324 15.57 -14.95 20.51
C THR A 324 15.45 -13.79 19.52
N LEU A 325 15.85 -12.61 19.95
CA LEU A 325 15.86 -11.43 19.10
C LEU A 325 17.21 -11.37 18.36
N LYS A 326 17.13 -11.11 17.05
CA LYS A 326 18.32 -10.82 16.25
C LYS A 326 18.62 -9.34 16.42
N THR A 327 19.61 -9.01 17.27
CA THR A 327 20.11 -7.65 17.40
C THR A 327 21.41 -7.54 16.61
N ASP A 328 21.57 -6.53 15.80
CA ASP A 328 22.85 -6.20 15.15
C ASP A 328 23.84 -5.52 16.13
N GLY A 329 23.44 -5.39 17.37
CA GLY A 329 24.25 -4.81 18.46
C GLY A 329 24.34 -3.29 18.43
N THR A 330 23.71 -2.62 17.50
CA THR A 330 23.78 -1.16 17.34
C THR A 330 22.41 -0.53 17.51
N LEU A 331 22.23 0.24 18.61
CA LEU A 331 21.09 1.13 18.78
C LEU A 331 21.33 2.40 17.93
N HIS A 332 21.15 2.30 16.62
CA HIS A 332 21.18 3.46 15.74
C HIS A 332 19.82 4.15 15.70
N ARG A 333 19.81 5.48 15.53
CA ARG A 333 18.61 6.31 15.33
C ARG A 333 17.73 5.85 14.15
N LYS A 334 18.20 4.94 13.30
CA LYS A 334 17.49 4.33 12.17
C LYS A 334 16.59 3.16 12.56
N GLY A 335 16.27 2.98 13.84
CA GLY A 335 15.35 1.96 14.31
C GLY A 335 15.90 0.55 14.01
N ASN A 336 16.53 -0.08 14.98
CA ASN A 336 16.86 -1.49 14.85
C ASN A 336 15.55 -2.26 14.77
N ASN A 337 15.31 -2.87 13.63
CA ASN A 337 14.24 -3.83 13.50
C ASN A 337 14.61 -5.05 14.34
N ILE A 338 13.98 -5.18 15.50
CA ILE A 338 14.02 -6.41 16.25
C ILE A 338 13.20 -7.41 15.47
N GLN A 339 13.88 -8.23 14.67
CA GLN A 339 13.21 -9.30 13.94
C GLN A 339 13.44 -10.63 14.63
N PRO A 340 12.39 -11.39 14.95
CA PRO A 340 12.55 -12.75 15.40
C PRO A 340 13.16 -13.60 14.29
N LYS A 341 13.95 -14.58 14.67
CA LYS A 341 14.41 -15.60 13.72
C LYS A 341 13.23 -16.47 13.31
N GLY A 342 13.00 -16.61 12.01
CA GLY A 342 11.99 -17.51 11.45
C GLY A 342 10.90 -16.78 10.65
N LYS A 343 10.10 -17.59 9.98
CA LYS A 343 8.95 -17.12 9.21
C LYS A 343 7.87 -16.61 10.18
N GLN A 344 7.33 -15.44 9.92
CA GLN A 344 6.22 -14.91 10.70
C GLN A 344 4.92 -15.19 9.96
N ASP A 345 4.05 -15.97 10.59
CA ASP A 345 2.77 -16.39 10.00
C ASP A 345 1.58 -15.57 10.52
N ALA A 346 1.81 -14.64 11.45
CA ALA A 346 0.79 -13.80 12.05
C ALA A 346 0.77 -12.39 11.44
N LEU A 347 -0.43 -11.87 11.24
CA LEU A 347 -0.64 -10.50 10.73
C LEU A 347 -0.07 -9.44 11.69
N LEU A 348 -0.28 -9.63 13.00
CA LEU A 348 0.27 -8.81 14.07
C LEU A 348 0.80 -9.69 15.18
N THR A 349 1.96 -9.30 15.74
CA THR A 349 2.60 -10.02 16.84
C THR A 349 2.95 -9.06 17.97
N TRP A 350 2.61 -9.45 19.18
CA TRP A 350 2.99 -8.76 20.41
C TRP A 350 4.30 -9.28 20.96
N TYR A 351 5.15 -8.38 21.42
CA TYR A 351 6.39 -8.73 22.10
C TYR A 351 6.40 -8.12 23.50
N LYS A 352 6.77 -8.92 24.49
CA LYS A 352 7.03 -8.50 25.87
C LYS A 352 8.50 -8.67 26.16
N VAL A 353 9.11 -7.61 26.66
CA VAL A 353 10.51 -7.57 27.05
C VAL A 353 10.58 -7.16 28.52
N THR A 354 11.32 -7.92 29.31
CA THR A 354 11.61 -7.58 30.72
C THR A 354 13.09 -7.29 30.84
N PHE A 355 13.45 -6.20 31.50
CA PHE A 355 14.82 -5.80 31.74
C PHE A 355 14.93 -5.03 33.05
N ASP A 356 16.11 -5.10 33.67
CA ASP A 356 16.42 -4.35 34.90
C ASP A 356 17.06 -2.99 34.55
N LEU A 357 16.55 -1.92 35.13
CA LEU A 357 17.15 -0.60 34.98
C LEU A 357 18.33 -0.47 35.96
N PRO A 358 19.52 -0.03 35.52
CA PRO A 358 20.59 0.32 36.39
C PRO A 358 20.15 1.42 37.41
N LYS A 359 20.45 1.27 38.67
CA LYS A 359 20.06 2.24 39.70
C LYS A 359 20.58 3.67 39.49
N THR A 360 21.52 3.85 38.60
CA THR A 360 22.16 5.14 38.25
C THR A 360 21.46 5.88 37.10
N GLU A 361 20.54 5.26 36.38
CA GLU A 361 19.86 5.90 35.26
C GLU A 361 18.52 6.48 35.72
N LYS A 362 18.34 7.79 35.55
CA LYS A 362 17.12 8.52 35.92
C LYS A 362 16.06 8.49 34.84
N GLU A 363 16.45 8.24 33.58
CA GLU A 363 15.55 8.17 32.41
C GLU A 363 15.97 7.06 31.49
N CYS A 364 15.01 6.27 31.03
CA CYS A 364 15.21 5.24 30.01
C CYS A 364 14.21 5.44 28.86
N TRP A 365 14.74 5.61 27.65
CA TRP A 365 13.96 5.68 26.43
C TRP A 365 14.07 4.38 25.67
N ILE A 366 12.94 3.70 25.43
CA ILE A 366 12.87 2.54 24.55
C ILE A 366 12.09 2.96 23.32
N PRO A 367 12.75 3.14 22.17
CA PRO A 367 12.04 3.39 20.92
C PRO A 367 11.28 2.13 20.52
N TRP A 368 9.97 2.21 20.55
CA TRP A 368 9.08 1.11 20.22
C TRP A 368 8.47 1.33 18.84
N ARG A 369 8.57 0.36 17.96
CA ARG A 369 7.90 0.38 16.67
C ARG A 369 7.04 -0.86 16.51
N THR A 370 5.76 -0.69 16.23
CA THR A 370 4.88 -1.78 15.82
C THR A 370 5.28 -2.25 14.43
N ILE A 371 5.52 -3.54 14.26
CA ILE A 371 5.78 -4.14 12.96
C ILE A 371 4.54 -4.94 12.60
N ILE A 372 3.86 -4.52 11.55
CA ILE A 372 2.79 -5.28 10.93
C ILE A 372 3.41 -6.06 9.77
N ASN A 373 3.28 -7.38 9.81
CA ASN A 373 3.83 -8.24 8.77
C ASN A 373 2.94 -8.21 7.54
N ALA A 374 3.34 -7.42 6.56
CA ALA A 374 2.83 -7.51 5.21
C ALA A 374 3.83 -8.30 4.35
N SER A 375 4.11 -9.56 4.70
CA SER A 375 4.96 -10.38 3.86
C SER A 375 4.19 -10.82 2.62
N GLY A 376 4.47 -10.17 1.52
CA GLY A 376 4.13 -10.64 0.19
C GLY A 376 5.10 -11.71 -0.30
#